data_8d23a7942f8302ecda7d2915856b13d7
#
_entry.id   8d23a7942f8302ecda7d2915856b13d7
#
_cell.length_a   1.000
_cell.length_b   1.000
_cell.length_c   1.000
_cell.angle_alpha   90.00
_cell.angle_beta   90.00
_cell.angle_gamma   90.00
#
_symmetry.space_group_name_H-M   'P 1'
#
loop_
_entity.id
_entity.type
_entity.pdbx_description
1 polymer ?
#
loop_
_entity_poly.entity_id
_entity_poly.type
_entity_poly.pdbx_seq_one_letter_code
_entity_poly.pdbx_strand_id
1 'polypeptide(L)'
;MRTQLFGTYPVSVIGFGTADFGGRHPESLARELMDAYVAIGGNFIDTARVYGDFVTPRNGESEKIVGRWMEDRGNRDRIFLSTKGGHPPLTDLHHSRLSPEEIRSDMAASLEDLRTDHVEIYWLHRDDE
;
A
#
# COMPACT_ATOMS: atom_id res chain seq x y z
N MET A 1 -9.35 -8.18 -17.22
CA MET A 1 -8.25 -7.19 -17.38
C MET A 1 -7.04 -7.88 -18.02
N ARG A 2 -6.24 -7.16 -18.85
CA ARG A 2 -5.01 -7.72 -19.41
C ARG A 2 -3.94 -7.82 -18.30
N THR A 3 -3.16 -8.91 -18.31
CA THR A 3 -2.03 -9.14 -17.41
C THR A 3 -0.72 -9.21 -18.16
N GLN A 4 0.37 -8.95 -17.47
CA GLN A 4 1.75 -9.12 -17.92
C GLN A 4 2.55 -9.84 -16.83
N LEU A 5 3.57 -10.60 -17.20
CA LEU A 5 4.41 -11.27 -16.20
C LEU A 5 5.37 -10.27 -15.56
N PHE A 6 5.40 -10.26 -14.24
CA PHE A 6 6.46 -9.67 -13.42
C PHE A 6 7.22 -10.82 -12.75
N GLY A 7 8.37 -11.18 -13.28
CA GLY A 7 9.00 -12.47 -12.97
C GLY A 7 8.09 -13.61 -13.40
N THR A 8 7.63 -14.41 -12.46
CA THR A 8 6.67 -15.52 -12.68
C THR A 8 5.22 -15.16 -12.36
N TYR A 9 4.96 -13.97 -11.82
CA TYR A 9 3.63 -13.55 -11.39
C TYR A 9 2.86 -12.86 -12.53
N PRO A 10 1.62 -13.30 -12.84
CA PRO A 10 0.74 -12.55 -13.73
C PRO A 10 0.17 -11.33 -13.00
N VAL A 11 0.55 -10.13 -13.44
CA VAL A 11 0.16 -8.86 -12.83
C VAL A 11 -0.72 -8.07 -13.80
N SER A 12 -1.81 -7.48 -13.31
CA SER A 12 -2.65 -6.60 -14.11
C SER A 12 -1.85 -5.38 -14.59
N VAL A 13 -2.00 -5.03 -15.89
CA VAL A 13 -1.25 -3.92 -16.50
C VAL A 13 -1.67 -2.54 -15.99
N ILE A 14 -2.78 -2.48 -15.26
CA ILE A 14 -3.24 -1.29 -14.55
C ILE A 14 -3.21 -1.62 -13.07
N GLY A 15 -2.42 -0.88 -12.29
CA GLY A 15 -2.40 -0.92 -10.84
C GLY A 15 -3.49 -0.03 -10.24
N PHE A 16 -3.92 -0.38 -9.04
CA PHE A 16 -4.90 0.38 -8.25
C PHE A 16 -4.19 1.08 -7.08
N GLY A 17 -4.11 2.41 -7.13
CA GLY A 17 -3.53 3.23 -6.09
C GLY A 17 -4.52 3.57 -4.97
N THR A 18 -4.03 3.60 -3.74
CA THR A 18 -4.86 3.76 -2.52
C THR A 18 -4.57 5.05 -1.74
N ALA A 19 -3.98 6.06 -2.38
CA ALA A 19 -3.48 7.26 -1.70
C ALA A 19 -4.54 8.03 -0.87
N ASP A 20 -5.79 7.99 -1.29
CA ASP A 20 -6.90 8.69 -0.62
C ASP A 20 -7.66 7.84 0.42
N PHE A 21 -7.28 6.56 0.60
CA PHE A 21 -7.96 5.67 1.55
C PHE A 21 -7.70 6.09 3.00
N GLY A 22 -8.78 6.17 3.79
CA GLY A 22 -8.72 6.65 5.17
C GLY A 22 -8.55 8.17 5.31
N GLY A 23 -8.22 8.84 4.22
CA GLY A 23 -8.21 10.30 4.11
C GLY A 23 -9.52 10.82 3.52
N ARG A 24 -9.53 11.02 2.19
CA ARG A 24 -10.72 11.50 1.46
C ARG A 24 -11.77 10.43 1.24
N HIS A 25 -11.35 9.16 1.13
CA HIS A 25 -12.23 8.03 0.92
C HIS A 25 -12.40 7.25 2.23
N PRO A 26 -13.63 7.17 2.78
CA PRO A 26 -13.89 6.33 3.93
C PRO A 26 -13.70 4.85 3.58
N GLU A 27 -13.46 4.02 4.60
CA GLU A 27 -13.18 2.58 4.42
C GLU A 27 -14.27 1.84 3.62
N SER A 28 -15.54 2.20 3.80
CA SER A 28 -16.64 1.58 3.04
C SER A 28 -16.47 1.75 1.53
N LEU A 29 -16.21 2.98 1.08
CA LEU A 29 -15.96 3.27 -0.32
C LEU A 29 -14.68 2.62 -0.82
N ALA A 30 -13.61 2.65 -0.01
CA ALA A 30 -12.34 2.00 -0.36
C ALA A 30 -12.53 0.51 -0.65
N ARG A 31 -13.31 -0.19 0.19
CA ARG A 31 -13.63 -1.61 0.01
C ARG A 31 -14.44 -1.87 -1.25
N GLU A 32 -15.47 -1.07 -1.53
CA GLU A 32 -16.27 -1.17 -2.75
C GLU A 32 -15.41 -1.00 -4.01
N LEU A 33 -14.49 -0.04 -4.00
CA LEU A 33 -13.59 0.21 -5.12
C LEU A 33 -12.59 -0.94 -5.34
N MET A 34 -12.02 -1.50 -4.27
CA MET A 34 -11.14 -2.68 -4.38
C MET A 34 -11.90 -3.92 -4.86
N ASP A 35 -13.11 -4.16 -4.36
CA ASP A 35 -13.97 -5.25 -4.82
C ASP A 35 -14.30 -5.10 -6.31
N ALA A 36 -14.66 -3.90 -6.77
CA ALA A 36 -14.94 -3.63 -8.18
C ALA A 36 -13.67 -3.81 -9.05
N TYR A 37 -12.51 -3.37 -8.59
CA TYR A 37 -11.25 -3.55 -9.29
C TYR A 37 -10.88 -5.03 -9.45
N VAL A 38 -11.03 -5.84 -8.41
CA VAL A 38 -10.78 -7.28 -8.48
C VAL A 38 -11.81 -7.99 -9.36
N ALA A 39 -13.08 -7.57 -9.32
CA ALA A 39 -14.15 -8.14 -10.14
C ALA A 39 -13.89 -8.01 -11.66
N ILE A 40 -13.19 -6.96 -12.09
CA ILE A 40 -12.79 -6.79 -13.50
C ILE A 40 -11.44 -7.45 -13.83
N GLY A 41 -10.89 -8.24 -12.90
CA GLY A 41 -9.66 -9.01 -13.07
C GLY A 41 -8.38 -8.22 -12.74
N GLY A 42 -8.46 -7.15 -11.96
CA GLY A 42 -7.33 -6.46 -11.38
C GLY A 42 -6.74 -7.23 -10.21
N ASN A 43 -5.43 -7.20 -10.04
CA ASN A 43 -4.75 -7.82 -8.91
C ASN A 43 -3.55 -7.03 -8.37
N PHE A 44 -3.21 -5.88 -8.95
CA PHE A 44 -2.09 -5.07 -8.49
C PHE A 44 -2.59 -3.88 -7.65
N ILE A 45 -2.36 -3.93 -6.34
CA ILE A 45 -2.68 -2.84 -5.40
C ILE A 45 -1.39 -2.16 -4.95
N ASP A 46 -1.37 -0.83 -5.07
CA ASP A 46 -0.26 0.03 -4.65
C ASP A 46 -0.69 0.93 -3.49
N THR A 47 -0.02 0.79 -2.36
CA THR A 47 -0.21 1.59 -1.16
C THR A 47 1.09 2.21 -0.67
N ALA A 48 1.08 2.88 0.47
CA ALA A 48 2.26 3.41 1.14
C ALA A 48 1.98 3.70 2.61
N ARG A 49 3.05 3.68 3.42
CA ARG A 49 3.01 3.98 4.85
C ARG A 49 2.38 5.33 5.18
N VAL A 50 2.58 6.34 4.32
CA VAL A 50 2.08 7.71 4.52
C VAL A 50 0.70 7.95 3.89
N TYR A 51 0.17 6.99 3.13
CA TYR A 51 -1.13 7.17 2.45
C TYR A 51 -2.28 7.24 3.46
N GLY A 52 -3.20 8.17 3.21
CA GLY A 52 -4.28 8.53 4.13
C GLY A 52 -3.88 9.60 5.15
N ASP A 53 -2.60 9.76 5.45
CA ASP A 53 -2.10 10.68 6.49
C ASP A 53 -2.09 12.16 6.06
N PHE A 54 -2.19 12.44 4.75
CA PHE A 54 -2.21 13.81 4.22
C PHE A 54 -3.43 14.64 4.65
N VAL A 55 -4.51 13.99 5.02
CA VAL A 55 -5.74 14.64 5.48
C VAL A 55 -5.84 14.60 7.01
N THR A 56 -5.55 13.46 7.59
CA THR A 56 -5.56 13.25 9.04
C THR A 56 -4.43 12.28 9.40
N PRO A 57 -3.39 12.72 10.13
CA PRO A 57 -2.31 11.84 10.54
C PRO A 57 -2.84 10.65 11.37
N ARG A 58 -2.84 9.46 10.80
CA ARG A 58 -3.33 8.21 11.41
C ARG A 58 -2.35 7.06 11.32
N ASN A 59 -1.12 7.33 10.87
CA ASN A 59 -0.04 6.34 10.77
C ASN A 59 -0.44 5.09 9.97
N GLY A 60 -0.55 5.24 8.63
CA GLY A 60 -0.77 4.11 7.74
C GLY A 60 -2.22 3.67 7.60
N GLU A 61 -3.18 4.58 7.67
CA GLU A 61 -4.60 4.21 7.58
C GLU A 61 -4.94 3.51 6.26
N SER A 62 -4.31 3.90 5.14
CA SER A 62 -4.50 3.21 3.87
C SER A 62 -4.07 1.74 3.94
N GLU A 63 -2.89 1.45 4.51
CA GLU A 63 -2.41 0.08 4.69
C GLU A 63 -3.34 -0.74 5.59
N LYS A 64 -3.84 -0.16 6.67
CA LYS A 64 -4.80 -0.81 7.58
C LYS A 64 -6.11 -1.18 6.87
N ILE A 65 -6.63 -0.31 6.02
CA ILE A 65 -7.84 -0.57 5.22
C ILE A 65 -7.59 -1.72 4.24
N VAL A 66 -6.46 -1.67 3.51
CA VAL A 66 -6.09 -2.74 2.57
C VAL A 66 -5.90 -4.06 3.30
N GLY A 67 -5.21 -4.06 4.44
CA GLY A 67 -4.97 -5.26 5.26
C GLY A 67 -6.27 -5.90 5.75
N ARG A 68 -7.18 -5.10 6.34
CA ARG A 68 -8.50 -5.59 6.78
C ARG A 68 -9.32 -6.14 5.61
N TRP A 69 -9.29 -5.46 4.46
CA TRP A 69 -10.00 -5.92 3.26
C TRP A 69 -9.45 -7.25 2.74
N MET A 70 -8.12 -7.41 2.65
CA MET A 70 -7.50 -8.67 2.19
C MET A 70 -7.83 -9.84 3.13
N GLU A 71 -7.78 -9.60 4.45
CA GLU A 71 -8.12 -10.61 5.44
C GLU A 71 -9.59 -11.03 5.34
N ASP A 72 -10.52 -10.08 5.30
CA ASP A 72 -11.96 -10.34 5.20
C ASP A 72 -12.36 -11.06 3.90
N ARG A 73 -11.64 -10.82 2.80
CA ARG A 73 -11.88 -11.48 1.52
C ARG A 73 -11.10 -12.79 1.34
N GLY A 74 -10.12 -13.07 2.21
CA GLY A 74 -9.25 -14.23 2.09
C GLY A 74 -8.53 -14.26 0.73
N ASN A 75 -8.06 -13.12 0.25
CA ASN A 75 -7.57 -12.97 -1.13
C ASN A 75 -6.10 -12.54 -1.24
N ARG A 76 -5.34 -12.48 -0.12
CA ARG A 76 -3.94 -12.02 -0.13
C ARG A 76 -3.09 -12.71 -1.21
N ASP A 77 -3.22 -14.03 -1.36
CA ASP A 77 -2.43 -14.82 -2.33
C ASP A 77 -2.73 -14.50 -3.80
N ARG A 78 -3.80 -13.75 -4.05
CA ARG A 78 -4.20 -13.33 -5.41
C ARG A 78 -3.87 -11.88 -5.70
N ILE A 79 -3.42 -11.13 -4.70
CA ILE A 79 -3.07 -9.71 -4.80
C ILE A 79 -1.55 -9.58 -4.95
N PHE A 80 -1.13 -8.90 -6.01
CA PHE A 80 0.22 -8.39 -6.15
C PHE A 80 0.27 -7.04 -5.45
N LEU A 81 0.97 -6.99 -4.31
CA LEU A 81 0.94 -5.86 -3.39
C LEU A 81 2.25 -5.08 -3.44
N SER A 82 2.16 -3.77 -3.60
CA SER A 82 3.30 -2.89 -3.37
C SER A 82 3.01 -1.87 -2.27
N THR A 83 4.03 -1.57 -1.48
CA THR A 83 4.01 -0.48 -0.50
C THR A 83 5.31 0.30 -0.49
N LYS A 84 5.36 1.39 0.26
CA LYS A 84 6.47 2.34 0.28
C LYS A 84 6.73 2.83 1.69
N GLY A 85 8.02 2.88 2.08
CA GLY A 85 8.48 3.50 3.31
C GLY A 85 9.56 4.56 3.06
N GLY A 86 10.11 5.12 4.14
CA GLY A 86 11.14 6.14 4.06
C GLY A 86 10.62 7.53 3.67
N HIS A 87 9.30 7.78 3.75
CA HIS A 87 8.77 9.13 3.53
C HIS A 87 9.17 10.04 4.70
N PRO A 88 9.68 11.27 4.43
CA PRO A 88 9.91 12.27 5.46
C PRO A 88 8.67 12.55 6.30
N PRO A 89 8.81 13.00 7.55
CA PRO A 89 7.68 13.50 8.32
C PRO A 89 6.95 14.62 7.55
N LEU A 90 5.62 14.62 7.56
CA LEU A 90 4.83 15.65 6.87
C LEU A 90 5.08 17.06 7.41
N THR A 91 5.65 17.15 8.61
CA THR A 91 6.04 18.41 9.27
C THR A 91 7.43 18.89 8.89
N ASP A 92 8.26 18.02 8.29
CA ASP A 92 9.62 18.34 7.84
C ASP A 92 10.02 17.47 6.64
N LEU A 93 9.70 17.93 5.45
CA LEU A 93 9.93 17.20 4.21
C LEU A 93 11.41 17.14 3.78
N HIS A 94 12.31 17.84 4.48
CA HIS A 94 13.77 17.79 4.27
C HIS A 94 14.48 16.79 5.17
N HIS A 95 13.76 16.20 6.14
CA HIS A 95 14.32 15.18 7.02
C HIS A 95 14.33 13.83 6.31
N SER A 96 15.50 13.39 5.82
CA SER A 96 15.65 12.04 5.23
C SER A 96 15.35 10.96 6.26
N ARG A 97 14.66 9.90 5.81
CA ARG A 97 14.32 8.71 6.58
C ARG A 97 14.72 7.44 5.86
N LEU A 98 15.89 7.45 5.22
CA LEU A 98 16.40 6.33 4.44
C LEU A 98 17.51 5.54 5.15
N SER A 99 17.70 5.73 6.45
CA SER A 99 18.61 4.86 7.22
C SER A 99 18.09 3.41 7.22
N PRO A 100 18.98 2.41 7.27
CA PRO A 100 18.59 1.00 7.32
C PRO A 100 17.61 0.67 8.45
N GLU A 101 17.73 1.34 9.60
CA GLU A 101 16.89 1.18 10.78
C GLU A 101 15.48 1.70 10.51
N GLU A 102 15.35 2.88 9.91
CA GLU A 102 14.06 3.49 9.58
C GLU A 102 13.32 2.69 8.50
N ILE A 103 14.04 2.25 7.45
CA ILE A 103 13.46 1.41 6.40
C ILE A 103 12.93 0.10 6.98
N ARG A 104 13.68 -0.57 7.87
CA ARG A 104 13.22 -1.80 8.53
C ARG A 104 12.02 -1.54 9.45
N SER A 105 12.03 -0.43 10.19
CA SER A 105 10.92 -0.04 11.06
C SER A 105 9.65 0.23 10.26
N ASP A 106 9.75 0.97 9.15
CA ASP A 106 8.61 1.25 8.28
C ASP A 106 8.08 -0.04 7.64
N MET A 107 8.97 -0.93 7.17
CA MET A 107 8.57 -2.22 6.61
C MET A 107 7.83 -3.09 7.64
N ALA A 108 8.36 -3.19 8.87
CA ALA A 108 7.73 -3.98 9.92
C ALA A 108 6.32 -3.44 10.24
N ALA A 109 6.18 -2.11 10.37
CA ALA A 109 4.89 -1.48 10.60
C ALA A 109 3.93 -1.67 9.42
N SER A 110 4.42 -1.60 8.17
CA SER A 110 3.60 -1.86 6.98
C SER A 110 3.09 -3.30 6.94
N LEU A 111 3.93 -4.30 7.23
CA LEU A 111 3.51 -5.70 7.27
C LEU A 111 2.45 -5.97 8.34
N GLU A 112 2.58 -5.34 9.52
CA GLU A 112 1.60 -5.42 10.60
C GLU A 112 0.25 -4.82 10.15
N ASP A 113 0.26 -3.60 9.62
CA ASP A 113 -0.96 -2.89 9.18
C ASP A 113 -1.64 -3.59 7.99
N LEU A 114 -0.84 -4.12 7.05
CA LEU A 114 -1.31 -4.90 5.90
C LEU A 114 -1.75 -6.34 6.26
N ARG A 115 -1.50 -6.80 7.50
CA ARG A 115 -1.84 -8.15 7.99
C ARG A 115 -1.27 -9.25 7.10
N THR A 116 -0.01 -9.12 6.71
CA THR A 116 0.70 -10.06 5.83
C THR A 116 2.15 -10.18 6.25
N ASP A 117 2.81 -11.26 5.85
CA ASP A 117 4.22 -11.51 6.11
C ASP A 117 5.15 -11.06 4.97
N HIS A 118 4.58 -10.62 3.84
CA HIS A 118 5.34 -10.18 2.67
C HIS A 118 4.59 -9.17 1.80
N VAL A 119 5.35 -8.45 0.98
CA VAL A 119 4.88 -7.65 -0.16
C VAL A 119 5.71 -8.01 -1.39
N GLU A 120 5.14 -7.90 -2.58
CA GLU A 120 5.85 -8.21 -3.81
C GLU A 120 6.82 -7.11 -4.24
N ILE A 121 6.48 -5.85 -3.90
CA ILE A 121 7.38 -4.70 -4.14
C ILE A 121 7.38 -3.79 -2.91
N TYR A 122 8.58 -3.37 -2.50
CA TYR A 122 8.77 -2.32 -1.52
C TYR A 122 9.58 -1.17 -2.14
N TRP A 123 8.99 0.03 -2.10
CA TRP A 123 9.62 1.24 -2.65
C TRP A 123 10.22 2.10 -1.56
N LEU A 124 11.33 2.75 -1.85
CA LEU A 124 11.74 3.96 -1.14
C LEU A 124 10.89 5.11 -1.68
N HIS A 125 10.16 5.79 -0.78
CA HIS A 125 9.15 6.79 -1.17
C HIS A 125 9.76 8.11 -1.61
N ARG A 126 10.99 8.35 -1.25
CA ARG A 126 11.84 9.47 -1.60
C ARG A 126 13.26 8.98 -1.83
N ASP A 127 14.05 9.75 -2.53
CA ASP A 127 15.50 9.64 -2.62
C ASP A 127 16.19 10.57 -1.60
N ASP A 128 17.47 10.34 -1.36
CA ASP A 128 18.36 11.27 -0.67
C ASP A 128 19.02 12.13 -1.74
N GLU A 129 18.72 13.44 -1.78
CA GLU A 129 19.45 14.45 -2.53
C GLU A 129 20.54 15.11 -1.68
#